data_50cc9ac9a43c5f31ff85a2d073a130ed
#
_entry.id   50cc9ac9a43c5f31ff85a2d073a130ed
#
_cell.length_a   1.000
_cell.length_b   1.000
_cell.length_c   1.000
_cell.angle_alpha   90.00
_cell.angle_beta   90.00
_cell.angle_gamma   90.00
#
_symmetry.space_group_name_H-M   'P 1'
#
loop_
_entity.id
_entity.type
_entity.pdbx_description
1 polymer ?
#
loop_
_entity_poly.entity_id
_entity_poly.type
_entity_poly.pdbx_seq_one_letter_code
_entity_poly.pdbx_strand_id
1 'polypeptide(L)'
;MINYSKMNGNGNDFVIINSIESAIDLKKDFIQKIACREKGIGFDQLILISAPKAYQNDFFVKFYNADGGEALMCLNGVRCASDYIWMKNLAPRKEMMIETTNQVSAVKPAEKNLIEVSINLPNYYEDLTLEDSLKSF
;
A
#
# COMPACT_ATOMS: atom_id res chain seq x y z
N MET A 1 -16.90 12.43 8.12
CA MET A 1 -17.00 10.96 8.29
C MET A 1 -15.98 10.28 7.40
N ILE A 2 -15.24 9.33 7.94
CA ILE A 2 -14.24 8.58 7.17
C ILE A 2 -14.85 7.26 6.74
N ASN A 3 -14.92 7.04 5.44
CA ASN A 3 -15.36 5.77 4.87
C ASN A 3 -14.15 4.85 4.68
N TYR A 4 -14.34 3.58 4.91
CA TYR A 4 -13.28 2.60 4.74
C TYR A 4 -13.81 1.33 4.08
N SER A 5 -12.89 0.54 3.53
CA SER A 5 -13.17 -0.80 3.04
C SER A 5 -12.25 -1.78 3.75
N LYS A 6 -12.75 -2.97 4.04
CA LYS A 6 -11.94 -4.02 4.66
C LYS A 6 -11.70 -5.10 3.63
N MET A 7 -10.42 -5.47 3.44
CA MET A 7 -10.02 -6.50 2.47
C MET A 7 -9.09 -7.49 3.13
N ASN A 8 -9.07 -8.70 2.60
CA ASN A 8 -8.17 -9.75 3.06
C ASN A 8 -7.29 -10.18 1.89
N GLY A 9 -5.98 -10.22 2.12
CA GLY A 9 -5.03 -10.65 1.12
C GLY A 9 -3.98 -11.56 1.72
N ASN A 10 -3.92 -12.82 1.27
CA ASN A 10 -2.95 -13.81 1.74
C ASN A 10 -2.90 -13.95 3.26
N GLY A 11 -4.08 -13.96 3.91
CA GLY A 11 -4.17 -14.14 5.34
C GLY A 11 -4.03 -12.87 6.17
N ASN A 12 -3.80 -11.72 5.55
CA ASN A 12 -3.73 -10.44 6.25
C ASN A 12 -5.02 -9.65 6.04
N ASP A 13 -5.48 -8.99 7.10
CA ASP A 13 -6.61 -8.07 7.03
C ASP A 13 -6.10 -6.66 6.77
N PHE A 14 -6.69 -5.98 5.79
CA PHE A 14 -6.37 -4.60 5.47
C PHE A 14 -7.61 -3.72 5.57
N VAL A 15 -7.46 -2.55 6.16
CA VAL A 15 -8.46 -1.49 6.06
C VAL A 15 -7.92 -0.47 5.07
N ILE A 16 -8.73 -0.11 4.09
CA ILE A 16 -8.33 0.84 3.03
C ILE A 16 -9.16 2.10 3.18
N ILE A 17 -8.48 3.23 3.25
CA ILE A 17 -9.10 4.56 3.30
C ILE A 17 -8.68 5.31 2.05
N ASN A 18 -9.67 5.81 1.31
CA ASN A 18 -9.45 6.61 0.12
C ASN A 18 -9.44 8.09 0.51
N SER A 19 -8.29 8.73 0.37
CA SER A 19 -8.14 10.16 0.65
C SER A 19 -7.70 10.96 -0.58
N ILE A 20 -8.05 10.46 -1.78
CA ILE A 20 -7.62 11.09 -3.03
C ILE A 20 -8.18 12.50 -3.17
N GLU A 21 -9.46 12.67 -2.91
CA GLU A 21 -10.14 13.95 -3.08
C GLU A 21 -10.03 14.86 -1.87
N SER A 22 -9.84 14.29 -0.68
CA SER A 22 -9.80 15.04 0.56
C SER A 22 -8.73 14.46 1.46
N ALA A 23 -7.67 15.22 1.69
CA ALA A 23 -6.56 14.77 2.52
C ALA A 23 -7.05 14.42 3.92
N ILE A 24 -6.68 13.23 4.39
CA ILE A 24 -7.02 12.74 5.71
C ILE A 24 -5.73 12.60 6.50
N ASP A 25 -5.68 13.26 7.66
CA ASP A 25 -4.54 13.16 8.56
C ASP A 25 -4.87 12.14 9.65
N LEU A 26 -4.20 11.00 9.60
CA LEU A 26 -4.42 9.91 10.54
C LEU A 26 -3.44 10.01 11.70
N LYS A 27 -3.96 10.15 12.91
CA LYS A 27 -3.13 10.18 14.11
C LYS A 27 -2.84 8.76 14.59
N LYS A 28 -1.68 8.56 15.19
CA LYS A 28 -1.23 7.26 15.66
C LYS A 28 -2.23 6.60 16.61
N ASP A 29 -2.71 7.34 17.59
CA ASP A 29 -3.65 6.81 18.57
C ASP A 29 -5.03 6.50 17.96
N PHE A 30 -5.44 7.25 16.94
CA PHE A 30 -6.66 6.93 16.19
C PHE A 30 -6.51 5.58 15.48
N ILE A 31 -5.37 5.37 14.83
CA ILE A 31 -5.09 4.10 14.13
C ILE A 31 -5.08 2.93 15.11
N GLN A 32 -4.41 3.10 16.25
CA GLN A 32 -4.39 2.07 17.29
C GLN A 32 -5.81 1.72 17.76
N LYS A 33 -6.63 2.73 17.92
CA LYS A 33 -8.01 2.56 18.39
C LYS A 33 -8.86 1.76 17.41
N ILE A 34 -8.80 2.12 16.13
CA ILE A 34 -9.60 1.41 15.12
C ILE A 34 -9.02 0.02 14.80
N ALA A 35 -7.74 -0.20 15.04
CA ALA A 35 -7.11 -1.50 14.81
C ALA A 35 -7.49 -2.54 15.87
N CYS A 36 -7.99 -2.11 17.01
CA CYS A 36 -8.39 -3.00 18.08
C CYS A 36 -9.52 -3.92 17.62
N ARG A 37 -9.29 -5.24 17.71
CA ARG A 37 -10.28 -6.21 17.21
C ARG A 37 -11.51 -6.32 18.09
N GLU A 38 -11.42 -5.93 19.34
CA GLU A 38 -12.54 -5.98 20.28
C GLU A 38 -13.42 -4.76 20.24
N LYS A 39 -12.82 -3.56 20.12
CA LYS A 39 -13.52 -2.29 20.23
C LYS A 39 -13.54 -1.46 18.96
N GLY A 40 -12.68 -1.77 18.00
CA GLY A 40 -12.59 -1.06 16.74
C GLY A 40 -12.98 -1.96 15.57
N ILE A 41 -12.43 -1.62 14.40
CA ILE A 41 -12.67 -2.40 13.18
C ILE A 41 -11.88 -3.70 13.23
N GLY A 42 -10.65 -3.65 13.71
CA GLY A 42 -9.73 -4.78 13.70
C GLY A 42 -9.06 -4.97 12.35
N PHE A 43 -7.73 -4.92 12.32
CA PHE A 43 -6.97 -5.17 11.09
C PHE A 43 -5.50 -5.37 11.41
N ASP A 44 -4.77 -5.94 10.45
CA ASP A 44 -3.32 -6.07 10.55
C ASP A 44 -2.63 -4.80 10.10
N GLN A 45 -3.07 -4.22 8.99
CA GLN A 45 -2.52 -2.97 8.45
C GLN A 45 -3.61 -2.09 7.88
N LEU A 46 -3.33 -0.78 7.87
CA LEU A 46 -4.18 0.21 7.24
C LEU A 46 -3.47 0.76 6.01
N ILE A 47 -4.22 0.90 4.92
CA ILE A 47 -3.73 1.42 3.65
C ILE A 47 -4.43 2.75 3.38
N LEU A 48 -3.66 3.81 3.24
CA LEU A 48 -4.19 5.14 2.90
C LEU A 48 -3.81 5.44 1.45
N ILE A 49 -4.80 5.62 0.59
CA ILE A 49 -4.58 5.92 -0.82
C ILE A 49 -4.82 7.42 -1.03
N SER A 50 -3.83 8.09 -1.60
CA SER A 50 -3.85 9.54 -1.81
C SER A 50 -3.45 9.88 -3.24
N ALA A 51 -3.64 11.15 -3.62
CA ALA A 51 -3.12 11.66 -4.88
C ALA A 51 -1.60 11.57 -4.89
N PRO A 52 -0.98 11.36 -6.07
CA PRO A 52 0.47 11.24 -6.14
C PRO A 52 1.15 12.57 -5.83
N LYS A 53 2.36 12.49 -5.28
CA LYS A 53 3.17 13.69 -5.05
C LYS A 53 3.79 14.19 -6.33
N ALA A 54 4.16 13.26 -7.23
CA ALA A 54 4.71 13.60 -8.55
C ALA A 54 3.65 13.30 -9.61
N TYR A 55 3.38 14.27 -10.50
CA TYR A 55 2.27 14.17 -11.45
C TYR A 55 2.39 13.01 -12.44
N GLN A 56 3.60 12.52 -12.69
CA GLN A 56 3.80 11.38 -13.59
C GLN A 56 3.38 10.05 -12.98
N ASN A 57 3.14 10.00 -11.68
CA ASN A 57 2.67 8.79 -11.00
C ASN A 57 1.14 8.86 -10.83
N ASP A 58 0.54 7.73 -10.53
CA ASP A 58 -0.92 7.62 -10.48
C ASP A 58 -1.48 7.79 -9.08
N PHE A 59 -0.84 7.19 -8.07
CA PHE A 59 -1.32 7.23 -6.69
C PHE A 59 -0.15 7.24 -5.73
N PHE A 60 -0.40 7.76 -4.53
CA PHE A 60 0.48 7.62 -3.39
C PHE A 60 -0.21 6.72 -2.37
N VAL A 61 0.48 5.69 -1.89
CA VAL A 61 -0.06 4.73 -0.94
C VAL A 61 0.82 4.68 0.29
N LYS A 62 0.21 4.80 1.45
CA LYS A 62 0.90 4.79 2.73
C LYS A 62 0.36 3.64 3.57
N PHE A 63 1.24 2.93 4.25
CA PHE A 63 0.87 1.78 5.05
C PHE A 63 1.12 2.06 6.52
N TYR A 64 0.19 1.64 7.37
CA TYR A 64 0.31 1.76 8.82
C TYR A 64 0.10 0.41 9.47
N ASN A 65 0.91 0.09 10.46
CA ASN A 65 0.70 -1.09 11.29
C ASN A 65 -0.40 -0.83 12.32
N ALA A 66 -0.90 -1.88 12.95
CA ALA A 66 -1.93 -1.78 13.97
C ALA A 66 -1.53 -0.91 15.16
N ASP A 67 -0.22 -0.78 15.41
CA ASP A 67 0.30 0.07 16.49
C ASP A 67 0.30 1.57 16.13
N GLY A 68 -0.13 1.91 14.92
CA GLY A 68 -0.16 3.29 14.44
C GLY A 68 1.13 3.76 13.79
N GLY A 69 2.18 2.95 13.81
CA GLY A 69 3.43 3.29 13.15
C GLY A 69 3.37 3.04 11.67
N GLU A 70 4.07 3.87 10.90
CA GLU A 70 4.12 3.70 9.45
C GLU A 70 4.98 2.50 9.08
N ALA A 71 4.46 1.65 8.18
CA ALA A 71 5.24 0.60 7.55
C ALA A 71 5.76 1.10 6.21
N LEU A 72 6.97 0.69 5.81
CA LEU A 72 7.58 1.21 4.58
C LEU A 72 6.87 0.67 3.33
N MET A 73 6.98 -0.62 3.10
CA MET A 73 6.31 -1.25 1.95
C MET A 73 5.87 -2.65 2.31
N CYS A 74 4.70 -3.00 1.82
CA CYS A 74 4.14 -4.34 1.99
C CYS A 74 3.59 -4.80 0.64
N LEU A 75 4.16 -5.87 0.09
CA LEU A 75 3.72 -6.39 -1.22
C LEU A 75 2.25 -6.77 -1.22
N ASN A 76 1.78 -7.42 -0.15
CA ASN A 76 0.36 -7.75 -0.02
C ASN A 76 -0.49 -6.50 0.04
N GLY A 77 -0.01 -5.47 0.71
CA GLY A 77 -0.71 -4.18 0.78
C GLY A 77 -0.78 -3.48 -0.57
N VAL A 78 0.30 -3.51 -1.35
CA VAL A 78 0.30 -2.95 -2.70
C VAL A 78 -0.70 -3.69 -3.58
N ARG A 79 -0.77 -5.00 -3.47
CA ARG A 79 -1.76 -5.81 -4.20
C ARG A 79 -3.18 -5.44 -3.81
N CYS A 80 -3.46 -5.34 -2.52
CA CYS A 80 -4.79 -4.95 -2.04
C CYS A 80 -5.17 -3.55 -2.49
N ALA A 81 -4.23 -2.59 -2.40
CA ALA A 81 -4.47 -1.23 -2.86
C ALA A 81 -4.78 -1.20 -4.36
N SER A 82 -4.02 -1.95 -5.15
CA SER A 82 -4.22 -2.02 -6.60
C SER A 82 -5.57 -2.62 -6.96
N ASP A 83 -5.93 -3.72 -6.33
CA ASP A 83 -7.25 -4.34 -6.53
C ASP A 83 -8.37 -3.38 -6.17
N TYR A 84 -8.23 -2.67 -5.07
CA TYR A 84 -9.20 -1.68 -4.64
C TYR A 84 -9.36 -0.58 -5.69
N ILE A 85 -8.25 -0.04 -6.18
CA ILE A 85 -8.23 1.04 -7.18
C ILE A 85 -8.99 0.60 -8.44
N TRP A 86 -8.69 -0.59 -8.93
CA TRP A 86 -9.35 -1.11 -10.15
C TRP A 86 -10.81 -1.45 -9.89
N MET A 87 -11.10 -2.09 -8.78
CA MET A 87 -12.48 -2.49 -8.43
C MET A 87 -13.40 -1.29 -8.25
N LYS A 88 -12.89 -0.19 -7.67
CA LYS A 88 -13.63 1.04 -7.48
C LYS A 88 -13.58 1.97 -8.70
N ASN A 89 -12.96 1.53 -9.79
CA ASN A 89 -12.83 2.32 -11.03
C ASN A 89 -12.14 3.68 -10.80
N LEU A 90 -11.19 3.73 -9.87
CA LEU A 90 -10.40 4.93 -9.64
C LEU A 90 -9.36 5.12 -10.74
N ALA A 91 -8.98 4.04 -11.42
CA ALA A 91 -8.11 4.05 -12.57
C ALA A 91 -8.49 2.89 -13.50
N PRO A 92 -8.19 2.99 -14.81
CA PRO A 92 -8.39 1.87 -15.72
C PRO A 92 -7.56 0.66 -15.32
N ARG A 93 -8.05 -0.55 -15.63
CA ARG A 93 -7.34 -1.79 -15.32
C ARG A 93 -6.16 -1.98 -16.28
N LYS A 94 -5.10 -1.26 -16.03
CA LYS A 94 -3.84 -1.32 -16.80
C LYS A 94 -2.69 -0.93 -15.87
N GLU A 95 -1.47 -0.94 -16.39
CA GLU A 95 -0.30 -0.58 -15.60
C GLU A 95 -0.47 0.80 -14.97
N MET A 96 -0.08 0.91 -13.71
CA MET A 96 -0.07 2.18 -13.01
C MET A 96 1.17 2.28 -12.12
N MET A 97 1.56 3.52 -11.83
CA MET A 97 2.71 3.83 -11.00
C MET A 97 2.23 4.22 -9.62
N ILE A 98 2.65 3.47 -8.63
CA ILE A 98 2.27 3.67 -7.24
C ILE A 98 3.47 4.17 -6.45
N GLU A 99 3.35 5.38 -5.89
CA GLU A 99 4.34 5.92 -4.97
C GLU A 99 4.09 5.36 -3.57
N THR A 100 5.17 4.97 -2.90
CA THR A 100 5.17 4.73 -1.47
C THR A 100 6.18 5.68 -0.83
N THR A 101 6.33 5.63 0.49
CA THR A 101 7.16 6.60 1.20
C THR A 101 8.59 6.68 0.66
N ASN A 102 9.15 5.55 0.24
CA ASN A 102 10.57 5.50 -0.16
C ASN A 102 10.81 4.95 -1.56
N GLN A 103 9.78 4.67 -2.36
CA GLN A 103 10.00 4.15 -3.71
C GLN A 103 8.75 4.28 -4.58
N VAL A 104 8.92 4.01 -5.87
CA VAL A 104 7.83 3.96 -6.83
C VAL A 104 7.81 2.56 -7.42
N SER A 105 6.62 1.97 -7.48
CA SER A 105 6.43 0.63 -8.02
C SER A 105 5.53 0.69 -9.23
N ALA A 106 5.89 -0.06 -10.28
CA ALA A 106 5.01 -0.27 -11.41
C ALA A 106 4.15 -1.50 -11.12
N VAL A 107 2.84 -1.33 -11.23
CA VAL A 107 1.87 -2.39 -10.93
C VAL A 107 1.00 -2.59 -12.14
N LYS A 108 0.84 -3.83 -12.58
CA LYS A 108 -0.06 -4.13 -13.69
C LYS A 108 -0.87 -5.38 -13.40
N PRO A 109 -2.12 -5.44 -13.92
CA PRO A 109 -2.90 -6.65 -13.77
C PRO A 109 -2.28 -7.77 -14.59
N ALA A 110 -2.28 -8.97 -14.04
CA ALA A 110 -1.85 -10.17 -14.73
C ALA A 110 -3.04 -11.09 -14.96
N GLU A 111 -2.84 -12.18 -15.69
CA GLU A 111 -3.90 -13.13 -15.96
C GLU A 111 -4.42 -13.78 -14.68
N LYS A 112 -5.70 -14.19 -14.70
CA LYS A 112 -6.35 -14.93 -13.60
C LYS A 112 -6.38 -14.16 -12.28
N ASN A 113 -6.60 -12.84 -12.34
CA ASN A 113 -6.67 -11.98 -11.17
C ASN A 113 -5.37 -11.89 -10.38
N LEU A 114 -4.24 -12.24 -10.99
CA LEU A 114 -2.94 -12.01 -10.40
C LEU A 114 -2.49 -10.58 -10.64
N ILE A 115 -1.56 -10.13 -9.84
CA ILE A 115 -1.00 -8.77 -9.92
C ILE A 115 0.51 -8.89 -10.04
N GLU A 116 1.08 -8.17 -10.99
CA GLU A 116 2.53 -8.12 -11.17
C GLU A 116 3.03 -6.79 -10.63
N VAL A 117 3.99 -6.85 -9.72
CA VAL A 117 4.57 -5.66 -9.09
C VAL A 117 6.07 -5.63 -9.40
N SER A 118 6.52 -4.52 -9.98
CA SER A 118 7.94 -4.26 -10.19
C SER A 118 8.41 -3.24 -9.17
N ILE A 119 9.48 -3.58 -8.47
CA ILE A 119 10.04 -2.75 -7.40
C ILE A 119 11.36 -2.16 -7.88
N ASN A 120 11.50 -0.83 -7.73
CA ASN A 120 12.77 -0.17 -8.01
C ASN A 120 13.72 -0.39 -6.84
N LEU A 121 14.84 -1.05 -7.11
CA LEU A 121 15.87 -1.24 -6.10
C LEU A 121 16.73 0.02 -5.99
N PRO A 122 17.23 0.34 -4.79
CA PRO A 122 18.17 1.45 -4.64
C PRO A 122 19.44 1.23 -5.47
N ASN A 123 20.01 2.31 -6.00
CA ASN A 123 21.17 2.22 -6.89
C ASN A 123 22.38 1.54 -6.25
N TYR A 124 22.55 1.66 -4.93
CA TYR A 124 23.70 1.05 -4.27
C TYR A 124 23.71 -0.47 -4.36
N TYR A 125 22.58 -1.12 -4.69
CA TYR A 125 22.55 -2.56 -4.90
C TYR A 125 23.34 -2.99 -6.14
N GLU A 126 23.57 -2.09 -7.07
CA GLU A 126 24.33 -2.39 -8.26
C GLU A 126 25.79 -2.74 -7.95
N ASP A 127 26.30 -2.19 -6.83
CA ASP A 127 27.67 -2.42 -6.38
C ASP A 127 27.82 -3.60 -5.44
N LEU A 128 26.72 -4.29 -5.11
CA LEU A 128 26.75 -5.42 -4.20
C LEU A 128 27.04 -6.73 -4.94
N THR A 129 27.77 -7.62 -4.27
CA THR A 129 27.91 -8.98 -4.74
C THR A 129 26.64 -9.77 -4.46
N LEU A 130 26.48 -10.91 -5.13
CA LEU A 130 25.36 -11.80 -4.85
C LEU A 130 25.34 -12.21 -3.38
N GLU A 131 26.51 -12.48 -2.81
CA GLU A 131 26.64 -12.87 -1.41
C GLU A 131 26.16 -11.77 -0.46
N ASP A 132 26.54 -10.52 -0.74
CA ASP A 132 26.10 -9.38 0.05
C ASP A 132 24.58 -9.19 -0.05
N SER A 133 24.03 -9.38 -1.24
CA SER A 133 22.58 -9.28 -1.46
C SER A 133 21.82 -10.35 -0.67
N LEU A 134 22.35 -11.55 -0.59
CA LEU A 134 21.73 -12.63 0.17
C LEU A 134 21.73 -12.34 1.68
N LYS A 135 22.75 -11.66 2.19
CA LYS A 135 22.82 -11.29 3.60
C LYS A 135 21.80 -10.21 3.97
N SER A 136 21.30 -9.48 3.00
CA SER A 136 20.32 -8.42 3.22
C SER A 136 18.89 -8.93 3.37
N PHE A 137 18.68 -10.20 3.13
CA PHE A 137 17.35 -10.81 3.25
C PHE A 137 17.22 -11.59 4.58
#